data_f165deef0aed5f889dd9ec33d7a56a55
#
_entry.id   f165deef0aed5f889dd9ec33d7a56a55
#
_cell.length_a   1.000
_cell.length_b   1.000
_cell.length_c   1.000
_cell.angle_alpha   90.00
_cell.angle_beta   90.00
_cell.angle_gamma   90.00
#
_symmetry.space_group_name_H-M   'P 1'
#
loop_
_entity.id
_entity.type
_entity.pdbx_description
1 polymer ?
#
loop_
_entity_poly.entity_id
_entity_poly.type
_entity_poly.pdbx_seq_one_letter_code
_entity_poly.pdbx_strand_id
1 'polypeptide(L)'
;MGVREGGESMKWIDMTLAEFQLALASSEPTPGGGTAAAIALGQATSLTMMVTSLTILNTKWADGHEAAHKAEEVCNELYLRTGDLAQLDSEAFEQVMKSFQMPKTTEDEIKKRKNTIRKSMLNAAEIPFQTAELGMKLLNCLEELAIRGNGNAVSDVGVAALLASAAVKGALFNVEINLQSLPIDTGVGMRSNIDKIRLDCSKVSRSVMHAVHERIHQ
;
A
#
# COMPACT_ATOMS: atom_id res chain seq x y z
N MET A 1 8.13 19.00 9.59
CA MET A 1 7.44 17.96 10.38
C MET A 1 6.69 18.67 11.51
N GLY A 2 5.34 18.61 11.54
CA GLY A 2 4.55 19.20 12.61
C GLY A 2 4.76 18.39 13.89
N VAL A 3 5.04 19.07 15.00
CA VAL A 3 5.18 18.46 16.33
C VAL A 3 3.89 18.74 17.08
N ARG A 4 3.20 17.68 17.58
CA ARG A 4 2.11 17.87 18.56
C ARG A 4 2.68 18.38 19.89
N GLU A 5 1.89 19.15 20.66
CA GLU A 5 2.21 19.44 22.05
C GLU A 5 2.40 18.14 22.81
N GLY A 6 3.66 17.74 23.07
CA GLY A 6 4.02 16.47 23.69
C GLY A 6 5.24 15.77 23.09
N GLY A 7 5.84 16.30 21.99
CA GLY A 7 7.11 15.80 21.44
C GLY A 7 7.02 14.58 20.51
N GLU A 8 5.86 13.99 20.26
CA GLU A 8 5.67 12.94 19.26
C GLU A 8 5.52 13.55 17.85
N SER A 9 6.26 13.02 16.89
CA SER A 9 6.10 13.41 15.48
C SER A 9 4.70 13.01 14.99
N MET A 10 4.01 13.94 14.33
CA MET A 10 2.70 13.69 13.74
C MET A 10 2.82 12.59 12.67
N LYS A 11 1.98 11.56 12.72
CA LYS A 11 1.91 10.54 11.68
C LYS A 11 1.40 11.14 10.37
N TRP A 12 1.81 10.60 9.23
CA TRP A 12 1.34 11.06 7.91
C TRP A 12 -0.17 11.02 7.77
N ILE A 13 -0.82 10.01 8.36
CA ILE A 13 -2.28 9.85 8.32
C ILE A 13 -3.05 10.89 9.17
N ASP A 14 -2.37 11.53 10.13
CA ASP A 14 -2.96 12.55 11.00
C ASP A 14 -2.83 13.97 10.41
N MET A 15 -2.11 14.14 9.31
CA MET A 15 -1.98 15.41 8.59
C MET A 15 -3.25 15.73 7.81
N THR A 16 -3.51 17.01 7.61
CA THR A 16 -4.45 17.40 6.56
C THR A 16 -3.93 16.98 5.19
N LEU A 17 -4.82 16.78 4.24
CA LEU A 17 -4.44 16.43 2.87
C LEU A 17 -3.46 17.45 2.27
N ALA A 18 -3.69 18.75 2.53
CA ALA A 18 -2.82 19.83 2.05
C ALA A 18 -1.40 19.75 2.65
N GLU A 19 -1.30 19.48 3.94
CA GLU A 19 0.00 19.31 4.62
C GLU A 19 0.76 18.09 4.08
N PHE A 20 0.07 16.95 3.91
CA PHE A 20 0.69 15.77 3.33
C PHE A 20 1.17 16.00 1.89
N GLN A 21 0.35 16.65 1.05
CA GLN A 21 0.74 16.99 -0.32
C GLN A 21 1.95 17.92 -0.36
N LEU A 22 2.02 18.92 0.54
CA LEU A 22 3.16 19.81 0.64
C LEU A 22 4.43 19.06 1.10
N ALA A 23 4.32 18.17 2.07
CA ALA A 23 5.42 17.33 2.53
C ALA A 23 5.93 16.42 1.40
N LEU A 24 5.02 15.76 0.67
CA LEU A 24 5.36 14.88 -0.45
C LEU A 24 6.02 15.62 -1.64
N ALA A 25 5.67 16.90 -1.84
CA ALA A 25 6.23 17.75 -2.89
C ALA A 25 7.59 18.40 -2.49
N SER A 26 8.02 18.22 -1.25
CA SER A 26 9.26 18.81 -0.74
C SER A 26 10.50 18.08 -1.29
N SER A 27 11.68 18.65 -1.06
CA SER A 27 12.97 17.99 -1.35
C SER A 27 13.44 17.07 -0.23
N GLU A 28 12.67 16.94 0.84
CA GLU A 28 12.99 16.01 1.93
C GLU A 28 12.84 14.56 1.45
N PRO A 29 13.66 13.64 1.96
CA PRO A 29 13.67 12.26 1.50
C PRO A 29 12.40 11.47 1.88
N THR A 30 11.65 11.93 2.87
CA THR A 30 10.38 11.37 3.32
C THR A 30 9.33 12.47 3.55
N PRO A 31 8.04 12.24 3.23
CA PRO A 31 7.46 11.02 2.65
C PRO A 31 7.84 10.83 1.18
N GLY A 32 7.93 9.56 0.74
CA GLY A 32 8.27 9.19 -0.64
C GLY A 32 7.23 8.32 -1.33
N GLY A 33 7.66 7.65 -2.41
CA GLY A 33 6.79 6.83 -3.25
C GLY A 33 6.15 5.65 -2.52
N GLY A 34 6.85 5.02 -1.57
CA GLY A 34 6.30 3.92 -0.77
C GLY A 34 5.22 4.40 0.20
N THR A 35 5.47 5.52 0.88
CA THR A 35 4.47 6.20 1.72
C THR A 35 3.23 6.57 0.91
N ALA A 36 3.41 7.16 -0.28
CA ALA A 36 2.30 7.53 -1.18
C ALA A 36 1.51 6.29 -1.65
N ALA A 37 2.19 5.17 -1.92
CA ALA A 37 1.54 3.91 -2.28
C ALA A 37 0.66 3.36 -1.12
N ALA A 38 1.14 3.40 0.12
CA ALA A 38 0.36 2.98 1.28
C ALA A 38 -0.87 3.88 1.51
N ILE A 39 -0.73 5.21 1.35
CA ILE A 39 -1.85 6.17 1.43
C ILE A 39 -2.87 5.90 0.30
N ALA A 40 -2.41 5.64 -0.93
CA ALA A 40 -3.30 5.29 -2.04
C ALA A 40 -4.10 4.00 -1.76
N LEU A 41 -3.47 3.00 -1.14
CA LEU A 41 -4.17 1.79 -0.68
C LEU A 41 -5.22 2.12 0.38
N GLY A 42 -4.94 3.03 1.31
CA GLY A 42 -5.91 3.50 2.31
C GLY A 42 -7.13 4.16 1.68
N GLN A 43 -6.93 4.98 0.65
CA GLN A 43 -8.02 5.60 -0.11
C GLN A 43 -8.85 4.56 -0.88
N ALA A 44 -8.18 3.57 -1.52
CA ALA A 44 -8.86 2.45 -2.17
C ALA A 44 -9.73 1.67 -1.18
N THR A 45 -9.19 1.39 0.02
CA THR A 45 -9.91 0.72 1.11
C THR A 45 -11.13 1.51 1.54
N SER A 46 -11.01 2.82 1.74
CA SER A 46 -12.12 3.69 2.16
C SER A 46 -13.24 3.77 1.11
N LEU A 47 -12.91 3.86 -0.18
CA LEU A 47 -13.90 3.80 -1.27
C LEU A 47 -14.61 2.44 -1.28
N THR A 48 -13.88 1.35 -1.11
CA THR A 48 -14.47 0.01 -1.03
C THR A 48 -15.42 -0.09 0.15
N MET A 49 -15.05 0.39 1.35
CA MET A 49 -15.94 0.43 2.52
C MET A 49 -17.22 1.22 2.26
N MET A 50 -17.13 2.34 1.57
CA MET A 50 -18.31 3.12 1.18
C MET A 50 -19.24 2.28 0.30
N VAL A 51 -18.70 1.62 -0.74
CA VAL A 51 -19.52 0.79 -1.66
C VAL A 51 -20.11 -0.42 -0.95
N THR A 52 -19.37 -1.10 -0.07
CA THR A 52 -19.89 -2.23 0.72
C THR A 52 -21.05 -1.78 1.59
N SER A 53 -20.93 -0.67 2.31
CA SER A 53 -22.00 -0.10 3.13
C SER A 53 -23.23 0.25 2.30
N LEU A 54 -23.07 0.93 1.16
CA LEU A 54 -24.16 1.29 0.24
C LEU A 54 -24.84 0.05 -0.38
N THR A 55 -24.12 -1.06 -0.48
CA THR A 55 -24.67 -2.34 -0.99
C THR A 55 -25.48 -3.03 0.10
N ILE A 56 -24.90 -3.23 1.28
CA ILE A 56 -25.50 -3.98 2.40
C ILE A 56 -26.76 -3.29 2.93
N LEU A 57 -26.74 -1.97 3.02
CA LEU A 57 -27.88 -1.20 3.54
C LEU A 57 -29.11 -1.15 2.59
N ASN A 58 -29.02 -1.70 1.38
CA ASN A 58 -30.07 -1.59 0.39
C ASN A 58 -30.47 -2.97 -0.16
N THR A 59 -31.69 -3.40 0.16
CA THR A 59 -32.26 -4.69 -0.27
C THR A 59 -32.38 -4.84 -1.79
N LYS A 60 -32.38 -3.73 -2.55
CA LYS A 60 -32.31 -3.78 -4.03
C LYS A 60 -31.04 -4.52 -4.50
N TRP A 61 -29.97 -4.51 -3.70
CA TRP A 61 -28.70 -5.10 -4.01
C TRP A 61 -28.41 -6.39 -3.19
N ALA A 62 -29.49 -7.09 -2.78
CA ALA A 62 -29.37 -8.30 -1.93
C ALA A 62 -28.44 -9.36 -2.54
N ASP A 63 -28.45 -9.52 -3.87
CA ASP A 63 -27.56 -10.47 -4.58
C ASP A 63 -26.06 -10.11 -4.44
N GLY A 64 -25.77 -8.87 -4.07
CA GLY A 64 -24.42 -8.37 -3.83
C GLY A 64 -23.97 -8.39 -2.37
N HIS A 65 -24.87 -8.71 -1.42
CA HIS A 65 -24.55 -8.65 0.01
C HIS A 65 -23.39 -9.57 0.40
N GLU A 66 -23.32 -10.79 -0.15
CA GLU A 66 -22.22 -11.72 0.13
C GLU A 66 -20.86 -11.16 -0.34
N ALA A 67 -20.81 -10.60 -1.56
CA ALA A 67 -19.61 -9.98 -2.09
C ALA A 67 -19.20 -8.74 -1.25
N ALA A 68 -20.21 -7.95 -0.84
CA ALA A 68 -19.97 -6.77 0.01
C ALA A 68 -19.43 -7.16 1.38
N HIS A 69 -19.96 -8.18 2.06
CA HIS A 69 -19.43 -8.65 3.34
C HIS A 69 -18.02 -9.19 3.23
N LYS A 70 -17.69 -9.96 2.19
CA LYS A 70 -16.31 -10.41 1.96
C LYS A 70 -15.34 -9.25 1.76
N ALA A 71 -15.75 -8.22 1.01
CA ALA A 71 -14.93 -7.03 0.82
C ALA A 71 -14.81 -6.21 2.11
N GLU A 72 -15.86 -6.11 2.92
CA GLU A 72 -15.86 -5.45 4.22
C GLU A 72 -14.87 -6.09 5.20
N GLU A 73 -14.83 -7.43 5.27
CA GLU A 73 -13.84 -8.16 6.10
C GLU A 73 -12.40 -7.79 5.71
N VAL A 74 -12.10 -7.76 4.42
CA VAL A 74 -10.79 -7.34 3.92
C VAL A 74 -10.50 -5.89 4.29
N CYS A 75 -11.47 -4.99 4.09
CA CYS A 75 -11.31 -3.57 4.40
C CYS A 75 -11.07 -3.32 5.90
N ASN A 76 -11.73 -4.05 6.78
CA ASN A 76 -11.53 -3.93 8.23
C ASN A 76 -10.10 -4.29 8.65
N GLU A 77 -9.47 -5.27 7.99
CA GLU A 77 -8.04 -5.59 8.20
C GLU A 77 -7.13 -4.44 7.72
N LEU A 78 -7.48 -3.81 6.59
CA LEU A 78 -6.62 -2.84 5.92
C LEU A 78 -6.74 -1.41 6.48
N TYR A 79 -7.90 -1.02 6.97
CA TYR A 79 -8.24 0.39 7.23
C TYR A 79 -7.22 1.11 8.13
N LEU A 80 -6.87 0.51 9.26
CA LEU A 80 -5.84 1.06 10.15
C LEU A 80 -4.42 0.72 9.66
N ARG A 81 -4.25 -0.45 9.06
CA ARG A 81 -2.92 -0.96 8.66
C ARG A 81 -2.26 -0.10 7.59
N THR A 82 -3.01 0.48 6.66
CA THR A 82 -2.45 1.32 5.58
C THR A 82 -1.80 2.60 6.10
N GLY A 83 -2.39 3.23 7.13
CA GLY A 83 -1.80 4.39 7.81
C GLY A 83 -0.49 4.06 8.52
N ASP A 84 -0.44 2.90 9.19
CA ASP A 84 0.79 2.42 9.83
C ASP A 84 1.87 2.09 8.80
N LEU A 85 1.52 1.47 7.67
CA LEU A 85 2.47 1.17 6.60
C LEU A 85 3.07 2.43 5.99
N ALA A 86 2.28 3.49 5.83
CA ALA A 86 2.76 4.79 5.36
C ALA A 86 3.83 5.37 6.31
N GLN A 87 3.61 5.28 7.61
CA GLN A 87 4.56 5.75 8.62
C GLN A 87 5.81 4.86 8.65
N LEU A 88 5.63 3.54 8.68
CA LEU A 88 6.72 2.56 8.73
C LEU A 88 7.64 2.63 7.50
N ASP A 89 7.12 2.93 6.32
CA ASP A 89 7.91 3.12 5.10
C ASP A 89 8.93 4.25 5.27
N SER A 90 8.47 5.41 5.75
CA SER A 90 9.36 6.55 6.03
C SER A 90 10.38 6.23 7.12
N GLU A 91 9.95 5.58 8.21
CA GLU A 91 10.84 5.19 9.31
C GLU A 91 11.90 4.17 8.86
N ALA A 92 11.51 3.20 8.02
CA ALA A 92 12.44 2.23 7.47
C ALA A 92 13.51 2.90 6.60
N PHE A 93 13.12 3.87 5.77
CA PHE A 93 14.06 4.67 4.98
C PHE A 93 15.03 5.45 5.88
N GLU A 94 14.53 6.12 6.92
CA GLU A 94 15.40 6.82 7.89
C GLU A 94 16.39 5.88 8.57
N GLN A 95 15.98 4.66 8.91
CA GLN A 95 16.89 3.65 9.48
C GLN A 95 17.99 3.24 8.49
N VAL A 96 17.68 3.13 7.20
CA VAL A 96 18.69 2.92 6.16
C VAL A 96 19.68 4.07 6.16
N MET A 97 19.21 5.33 6.14
CA MET A 97 20.08 6.51 6.14
C MET A 97 20.98 6.57 7.38
N LYS A 98 20.42 6.31 8.57
CA LYS A 98 21.20 6.23 9.84
C LYS A 98 22.26 5.13 9.77
N SER A 99 21.96 3.98 9.16
CA SER A 99 22.94 2.89 9.03
C SER A 99 24.12 3.26 8.12
N PHE A 100 23.89 4.08 7.09
CA PHE A 100 24.97 4.62 6.24
C PHE A 100 25.87 5.65 6.94
N GLN A 101 25.39 6.30 8.01
CA GLN A 101 26.16 7.26 8.81
C GLN A 101 27.00 6.60 9.91
N MET A 102 26.85 5.29 10.15
CA MET A 102 27.63 4.57 11.17
C MET A 102 29.14 4.66 10.94
N PRO A 103 29.95 4.64 12.02
CA PRO A 103 31.42 4.65 11.94
C PRO A 103 31.95 3.49 11.07
N LYS A 104 33.11 3.73 10.42
CA LYS A 104 33.77 2.79 9.52
C LYS A 104 35.31 2.84 9.64
N THR A 105 35.84 3.12 10.83
CA THR A 105 37.27 3.34 11.07
C THR A 105 37.98 2.04 11.41
N THR A 106 37.36 1.17 12.22
CA THR A 106 37.90 -0.11 12.61
C THR A 106 37.27 -1.27 11.85
N GLU A 107 37.90 -2.44 11.81
CA GLU A 107 37.34 -3.63 11.16
C GLU A 107 36.01 -4.05 11.78
N ASP A 108 35.89 -3.97 13.09
CA ASP A 108 34.63 -4.29 13.80
C ASP A 108 33.50 -3.31 13.45
N GLU A 109 33.82 -2.01 13.37
CA GLU A 109 32.87 -0.99 12.94
C GLU A 109 32.40 -1.23 11.50
N ILE A 110 33.33 -1.53 10.58
CA ILE A 110 33.02 -1.85 9.19
C ILE A 110 32.09 -3.07 9.11
N LYS A 111 32.38 -4.13 9.85
CA LYS A 111 31.57 -5.35 9.89
C LYS A 111 30.16 -5.07 10.47
N LYS A 112 30.10 -4.36 11.60
CA LYS A 112 28.84 -3.98 12.24
C LYS A 112 27.99 -3.11 11.30
N ARG A 113 28.59 -2.07 10.71
CA ARG A 113 27.91 -1.18 9.75
C ARG A 113 27.36 -1.95 8.56
N LYS A 114 28.16 -2.83 7.93
CA LYS A 114 27.71 -3.65 6.79
C LYS A 114 26.50 -4.53 7.14
N ASN A 115 26.51 -5.15 8.30
CA ASN A 115 25.40 -5.98 8.76
C ASN A 115 24.16 -5.14 9.07
N THR A 116 24.32 -3.95 9.68
CA THR A 116 23.20 -3.05 9.98
C THR A 116 22.57 -2.52 8.69
N ILE A 117 23.36 -2.09 7.71
CA ILE A 117 22.85 -1.66 6.39
C ILE A 117 22.02 -2.77 5.74
N ARG A 118 22.53 -4.01 5.72
CA ARG A 118 21.79 -5.15 5.13
C ARG A 118 20.43 -5.36 5.81
N LYS A 119 20.40 -5.33 7.14
CA LYS A 119 19.16 -5.49 7.90
C LYS A 119 18.18 -4.36 7.65
N SER A 120 18.65 -3.11 7.68
CA SER A 120 17.82 -1.93 7.42
C SER A 120 17.22 -1.95 6.01
N MET A 121 18.01 -2.30 4.99
CA MET A 121 17.55 -2.40 3.61
C MET A 121 16.55 -3.54 3.40
N LEU A 122 16.75 -4.68 4.08
CA LEU A 122 15.78 -5.77 4.03
C LEU A 122 14.45 -5.34 4.64
N ASN A 123 14.47 -4.72 5.81
CA ASN A 123 13.26 -4.16 6.44
C ASN A 123 12.58 -3.11 5.55
N ALA A 124 13.37 -2.23 4.89
CA ALA A 124 12.84 -1.24 3.94
C ALA A 124 12.25 -1.86 2.66
N ALA A 125 12.55 -3.13 2.36
CA ALA A 125 11.89 -3.89 1.31
C ALA A 125 10.62 -4.60 1.81
N GLU A 126 10.62 -5.08 3.06
CA GLU A 126 9.49 -5.82 3.66
C GLU A 126 8.24 -4.96 3.83
N ILE A 127 8.40 -3.68 4.19
CA ILE A 127 7.26 -2.77 4.40
C ILE A 127 6.45 -2.54 3.11
N PRO A 128 7.05 -2.08 1.99
CA PRO A 128 6.31 -1.95 0.75
C PRO A 128 5.86 -3.30 0.18
N PHE A 129 6.55 -4.41 0.47
CA PHE A 129 6.07 -5.73 0.08
C PHE A 129 4.74 -6.08 0.76
N GLN A 130 4.58 -5.79 2.06
CA GLN A 130 3.30 -5.92 2.76
C GLN A 130 2.22 -5.04 2.13
N THR A 131 2.55 -3.81 1.74
CA THR A 131 1.61 -2.93 1.02
C THR A 131 1.13 -3.58 -0.28
N ALA A 132 2.03 -4.20 -1.04
CA ALA A 132 1.67 -4.89 -2.28
C ALA A 132 0.78 -6.12 -2.03
N GLU A 133 1.08 -6.93 -1.02
CA GLU A 133 0.25 -8.11 -0.65
C GLU A 133 -1.15 -7.70 -0.21
N LEU A 134 -1.28 -6.68 0.63
CA LEU A 134 -2.57 -6.16 1.09
C LEU A 134 -3.36 -5.53 -0.06
N GLY A 135 -2.69 -4.82 -0.96
CA GLY A 135 -3.33 -4.28 -2.16
C GLY A 135 -3.88 -5.37 -3.07
N MET A 136 -3.20 -6.50 -3.19
CA MET A 136 -3.71 -7.68 -3.91
C MET A 136 -4.91 -8.32 -3.21
N LYS A 137 -4.93 -8.38 -1.86
CA LYS A 137 -6.12 -8.85 -1.12
C LYS A 137 -7.34 -7.99 -1.46
N LEU A 138 -7.19 -6.66 -1.46
CA LEU A 138 -8.26 -5.74 -1.81
C LEU A 138 -8.71 -5.93 -3.26
N LEU A 139 -7.80 -5.95 -4.22
CA LEU A 139 -8.11 -6.11 -5.64
C LEU A 139 -8.93 -7.37 -5.92
N ASN A 140 -8.61 -8.48 -5.26
CA ASN A 140 -9.26 -9.77 -5.47
C ASN A 140 -10.74 -9.82 -5.04
N CYS A 141 -11.21 -8.89 -4.22
CA CYS A 141 -12.63 -8.82 -3.84
C CYS A 141 -13.44 -7.80 -4.64
N LEU A 142 -12.80 -6.96 -5.46
CA LEU A 142 -13.48 -5.87 -6.16
C LEU A 142 -14.27 -6.31 -7.39
N GLU A 143 -13.89 -7.40 -8.06
CA GLU A 143 -14.58 -7.87 -9.28
C GLU A 143 -16.03 -8.28 -8.96
N GLU A 144 -16.23 -9.14 -7.97
CA GLU A 144 -17.57 -9.55 -7.54
C GLU A 144 -18.39 -8.36 -7.00
N LEU A 145 -17.74 -7.43 -6.30
CA LEU A 145 -18.39 -6.20 -5.83
C LEU A 145 -18.82 -5.31 -7.01
N ALA A 146 -18.06 -5.22 -8.08
CA ALA A 146 -18.41 -4.50 -9.30
C ALA A 146 -19.61 -5.15 -10.00
N ILE A 147 -19.63 -6.50 -10.09
CA ILE A 147 -20.70 -7.26 -10.80
C ILE A 147 -22.01 -7.20 -10.03
N ARG A 148 -22.00 -7.40 -8.70
CA ARG A 148 -23.19 -7.66 -7.89
C ARG A 148 -23.56 -6.54 -6.93
N GLY A 149 -22.62 -5.67 -6.57
CA GLY A 149 -22.81 -4.59 -5.61
C GLY A 149 -23.74 -3.49 -6.12
N ASN A 150 -23.77 -2.39 -5.40
CA ASN A 150 -24.58 -1.23 -5.72
C ASN A 150 -24.16 -0.62 -7.08
N GLY A 151 -24.98 -0.81 -8.11
CA GLY A 151 -24.70 -0.31 -9.46
C GLY A 151 -24.54 1.22 -9.54
N ASN A 152 -25.15 1.98 -8.62
CA ASN A 152 -25.00 3.43 -8.57
C ASN A 152 -23.61 3.88 -8.08
N ALA A 153 -22.86 2.97 -7.41
CA ALA A 153 -21.53 3.21 -6.89
C ALA A 153 -20.45 2.37 -7.61
N VAL A 154 -20.77 1.78 -8.76
CA VAL A 154 -19.83 0.92 -9.49
C VAL A 154 -18.60 1.68 -10.00
N SER A 155 -18.73 2.96 -10.34
CA SER A 155 -17.59 3.81 -10.70
C SER A 155 -16.60 3.97 -9.55
N ASP A 156 -17.06 3.99 -8.30
CA ASP A 156 -16.22 4.08 -7.13
C ASP A 156 -15.41 2.78 -6.93
N VAL A 157 -16.01 1.61 -7.26
CA VAL A 157 -15.25 0.33 -7.33
C VAL A 157 -14.13 0.43 -8.37
N GLY A 158 -14.40 1.03 -9.53
CA GLY A 158 -13.38 1.27 -10.57
C GLY A 158 -12.24 2.14 -10.06
N VAL A 159 -12.54 3.26 -9.39
CA VAL A 159 -11.53 4.14 -8.80
C VAL A 159 -10.74 3.41 -7.70
N ALA A 160 -11.41 2.63 -6.84
CA ALA A 160 -10.75 1.82 -5.82
C ALA A 160 -9.76 0.82 -6.45
N ALA A 161 -10.15 0.15 -7.54
CA ALA A 161 -9.28 -0.79 -8.25
C ALA A 161 -8.06 -0.11 -8.89
N LEU A 162 -8.22 1.08 -9.45
CA LEU A 162 -7.11 1.86 -10.01
C LEU A 162 -6.12 2.29 -8.93
N LEU A 163 -6.62 2.80 -7.80
CA LEU A 163 -5.79 3.19 -6.65
C LEU A 163 -5.05 1.99 -6.04
N ALA A 164 -5.75 0.87 -5.83
CA ALA A 164 -5.15 -0.35 -5.32
C ALA A 164 -4.08 -0.90 -6.27
N SER A 165 -4.35 -0.91 -7.59
CA SER A 165 -3.37 -1.32 -8.60
C SER A 165 -2.15 -0.41 -8.65
N ALA A 166 -2.33 0.91 -8.52
CA ALA A 166 -1.23 1.87 -8.42
C ALA A 166 -0.41 1.66 -7.15
N ALA A 167 -1.09 1.42 -6.00
CA ALA A 167 -0.44 1.12 -4.73
C ALA A 167 0.42 -0.15 -4.82
N VAL A 168 -0.12 -1.25 -5.34
CA VAL A 168 0.62 -2.52 -5.53
C VAL A 168 1.86 -2.30 -6.39
N LYS A 169 1.71 -1.70 -7.56
CA LYS A 169 2.83 -1.49 -8.51
C LYS A 169 3.87 -0.51 -7.96
N GLY A 170 3.42 0.58 -7.34
CA GLY A 170 4.29 1.56 -6.70
C GLY A 170 5.08 0.96 -5.53
N ALA A 171 4.43 0.14 -4.71
CA ALA A 171 5.08 -0.58 -3.63
C ALA A 171 6.15 -1.56 -4.16
N LEU A 172 5.87 -2.31 -5.23
CA LEU A 172 6.84 -3.23 -5.83
C LEU A 172 8.09 -2.51 -6.36
N PHE A 173 7.99 -1.28 -6.87
CA PHE A 173 9.19 -0.50 -7.23
C PHE A 173 10.09 -0.24 -6.01
N ASN A 174 9.50 0.06 -4.85
CA ASN A 174 10.26 0.27 -3.63
C ASN A 174 10.87 -1.05 -3.10
N VAL A 175 10.17 -2.18 -3.25
CA VAL A 175 10.75 -3.50 -2.95
C VAL A 175 11.97 -3.77 -3.81
N GLU A 176 11.85 -3.57 -5.13
CA GLU A 176 12.93 -3.85 -6.09
C GLU A 176 14.17 -3.00 -5.82
N ILE A 177 14.01 -1.69 -5.63
CA ILE A 177 15.15 -0.79 -5.40
C ILE A 177 15.90 -1.14 -4.11
N ASN A 178 15.18 -1.50 -3.04
CA ASN A 178 15.79 -1.90 -1.77
C ASN A 178 16.50 -3.27 -1.88
N LEU A 179 15.90 -4.23 -2.58
CA LEU A 179 16.52 -5.54 -2.79
C LEU A 179 17.71 -5.51 -3.75
N GLN A 180 17.75 -4.56 -4.70
CA GLN A 180 18.80 -4.47 -5.71
C GLN A 180 20.18 -4.31 -5.11
N SER A 181 20.30 -3.63 -3.97
CA SER A 181 21.54 -3.40 -3.25
C SER A 181 21.91 -4.52 -2.26
N LEU A 182 21.10 -5.57 -2.15
CA LEU A 182 21.31 -6.71 -1.27
C LEU A 182 21.84 -7.93 -2.04
N PRO A 183 22.59 -8.84 -1.38
CA PRO A 183 22.99 -10.11 -1.98
C PRO A 183 21.78 -10.88 -2.51
N ILE A 184 21.98 -11.66 -3.58
CA ILE A 184 20.90 -12.36 -4.28
C ILE A 184 20.18 -13.41 -3.41
N ASP A 185 20.85 -13.94 -2.41
CA ASP A 185 20.33 -14.88 -1.42
C ASP A 185 19.52 -14.21 -0.29
N THR A 186 19.46 -12.86 -0.30
CA THR A 186 18.71 -12.08 0.67
C THR A 186 17.35 -11.68 0.08
N GLY A 187 16.26 -11.89 0.85
CA GLY A 187 14.90 -11.56 0.41
C GLY A 187 14.38 -12.47 -0.71
N VAL A 188 14.84 -13.73 -0.78
CA VAL A 188 14.48 -14.70 -1.84
C VAL A 188 12.97 -14.84 -2.00
N GLY A 189 12.22 -14.91 -0.89
CA GLY A 189 10.76 -15.00 -0.93
C GLY A 189 10.11 -13.78 -1.61
N MET A 190 10.58 -12.56 -1.33
CA MET A 190 10.09 -11.35 -1.99
C MET A 190 10.47 -11.37 -3.48
N ARG A 191 11.76 -11.61 -3.79
CA ARG A 191 12.26 -11.64 -5.19
C ARG A 191 11.47 -12.60 -6.07
N SER A 192 11.16 -13.79 -5.58
CA SER A 192 10.43 -14.81 -6.34
C SER A 192 8.95 -14.46 -6.58
N ASN A 193 8.39 -13.55 -5.79
CA ASN A 193 6.97 -13.18 -5.88
C ASN A 193 6.71 -11.85 -6.62
N ILE A 194 7.72 -10.99 -6.81
CA ILE A 194 7.53 -9.67 -7.42
C ILE A 194 6.85 -9.77 -8.79
N ASP A 195 7.40 -10.55 -9.71
CA ASP A 195 6.86 -10.65 -11.08
C ASP A 195 5.48 -11.29 -11.11
N LYS A 196 5.25 -12.28 -10.24
CA LYS A 196 3.94 -12.91 -10.09
C LYS A 196 2.90 -11.89 -9.60
N ILE A 197 3.19 -11.17 -8.52
CA ILE A 197 2.28 -10.14 -7.97
C ILE A 197 2.00 -9.07 -9.03
N ARG A 198 3.01 -8.62 -9.76
CA ARG A 198 2.87 -7.61 -10.84
C ARG A 198 1.95 -8.09 -11.95
N LEU A 199 2.10 -9.35 -12.38
CA LEU A 199 1.27 -9.95 -13.42
C LEU A 199 -0.16 -10.13 -12.93
N ASP A 200 -0.34 -10.70 -11.74
CA ASP A 200 -1.66 -10.93 -11.13
C ASP A 200 -2.39 -9.60 -10.89
N CYS A 201 -1.70 -8.58 -10.38
CA CYS A 201 -2.25 -7.23 -10.23
C CYS A 201 -2.77 -6.68 -11.56
N SER A 202 -1.99 -6.81 -12.62
CA SER A 202 -2.38 -6.31 -13.94
C SER A 202 -3.55 -7.09 -14.54
N LYS A 203 -3.66 -8.38 -14.25
CA LYS A 203 -4.76 -9.24 -14.70
C LYS A 203 -6.05 -8.92 -13.93
N VAL A 204 -5.98 -8.93 -12.60
CA VAL A 204 -7.15 -8.69 -11.74
C VAL A 204 -7.68 -7.26 -11.93
N SER A 205 -6.82 -6.26 -11.95
CA SER A 205 -7.24 -4.87 -12.20
C SER A 205 -7.97 -4.72 -13.54
N ARG A 206 -7.54 -5.41 -14.61
CA ARG A 206 -8.25 -5.41 -15.90
C ARG A 206 -9.62 -6.08 -15.81
N SER A 207 -9.72 -7.19 -15.09
CA SER A 207 -10.98 -7.90 -14.89
C SER A 207 -12.00 -7.01 -14.16
N VAL A 208 -11.57 -6.34 -13.08
CA VAL A 208 -12.42 -5.38 -12.36
C VAL A 208 -12.87 -4.25 -13.29
N MET A 209 -11.94 -3.66 -14.05
CA MET A 209 -12.30 -2.56 -14.97
C MET A 209 -13.29 -3.01 -16.05
N HIS A 210 -13.17 -4.24 -16.56
CA HIS A 210 -14.13 -4.80 -17.49
C HIS A 210 -15.52 -4.94 -16.83
N ALA A 211 -15.59 -5.51 -15.63
CA ALA A 211 -16.86 -5.63 -14.88
C ALA A 211 -17.50 -4.27 -14.61
N VAL A 212 -16.70 -3.26 -14.25
CA VAL A 212 -17.17 -1.87 -14.06
C VAL A 212 -17.76 -1.30 -15.36
N HIS A 213 -17.07 -1.45 -16.50
CA HIS A 213 -17.57 -0.95 -17.78
C HIS A 213 -18.87 -1.63 -18.21
N GLU A 214 -18.94 -2.97 -18.10
CA GLU A 214 -20.17 -3.70 -18.39
C GLU A 214 -21.34 -3.21 -17.51
N ARG A 215 -21.07 -2.97 -16.23
CA ARG A 215 -22.10 -2.53 -15.28
C ARG A 215 -22.58 -1.08 -15.49
N ILE A 216 -21.71 -0.19 -15.99
CA ILE A 216 -22.08 1.20 -16.33
C ILE A 216 -23.03 1.24 -17.52
N HIS A 217 -22.93 0.28 -18.43
CA HIS A 217 -23.74 0.23 -19.67
C HIS A 217 -25.00 -0.65 -19.57
N GLN A 218 -25.31 -1.23 -18.41
CA GLN A 218 -26.55 -1.95 -18.10
C GLN A 218 -27.66 -0.99 -17.59
#